data_72c0d7c3ea3add59f45a675f80d6b69e
#
_entry.id   72c0d7c3ea3add59f45a675f80d6b69e
#
_cell.length_a   1.000
_cell.length_b   1.000
_cell.length_c   1.000
_cell.angle_alpha   90.00
_cell.angle_beta   90.00
_cell.angle_gamma   90.00
#
_symmetry.space_group_name_H-M   'P 1'
#
loop_
_entity.id
_entity.type
_entity.pdbx_description
1 polymer ?
#
loop_
_entity_poly.entity_id
_entity_poly.type
_entity_poly.pdbx_seq_one_letter_code
_entity_poly.pdbx_strand_id
1 'polypeptide(L)'
;MSCSSRTSSKKQTQKGPLAVSDAKAREWIEAIHQLDLPSRVRVMNVCGGHERTLSMAGIRSVLPKNVEIIPGPGCPVCVCPEEDLYLAIQIALHRDATVMTFGDMLRVPTNVPKREVRTLEQARAAGARVVPIASPSEVWDAAMANPSERFVFFAAGFETTMAPVAARIAEGLPENVDLLISGRRTWPAVATLLAGDRAAFDGLIAPGHVAAVMGPEEWLFVPETHGIPSAVSGFRPDQLLSALYSVLRQLVEKTPVLENCYAHAVPAGGNAQARRLLDTVFEIVDAPWRGIGTLPESGYGLRPAYAARDARVLHADLADESRKRMGEMPAGCGCADVVLGRIYPTECALYGTTCVPRSPVGPCMVSDEGACRIWWAGGIRSPEDLRTLHA
;
A
#
# COMPACT_ATOMS: atom_id res chain seq x y z
N MET A 1 5.31 60.06 -23.84
CA MET A 1 5.96 59.70 -22.57
C MET A 1 5.65 58.26 -22.28
N SER A 2 6.58 57.34 -22.50
CA SER A 2 6.46 55.91 -22.34
C SER A 2 6.86 55.53 -20.91
N CYS A 3 6.06 54.71 -20.25
CA CYS A 3 6.48 54.08 -19.02
C CYS A 3 6.39 52.55 -19.19
N SER A 4 7.58 51.95 -19.38
CA SER A 4 7.80 50.55 -19.50
C SER A 4 7.90 49.94 -18.08
N SER A 5 6.96 49.08 -17.70
CA SER A 5 7.05 48.27 -16.48
C SER A 5 7.58 46.87 -16.80
N ARG A 6 8.83 46.62 -16.46
CA ARG A 6 9.46 45.31 -16.49
C ARG A 6 8.90 44.47 -15.32
N THR A 7 8.15 43.41 -15.62
CA THR A 7 7.79 42.38 -14.66
C THR A 7 8.97 41.42 -14.48
N SER A 8 9.62 41.52 -13.34
CA SER A 8 10.65 40.57 -12.90
C SER A 8 10.01 39.22 -12.52
N SER A 9 10.22 38.21 -13.34
CA SER A 9 9.86 36.82 -13.00
C SER A 9 10.81 36.32 -11.91
N LYS A 10 10.34 36.23 -10.68
CA LYS A 10 11.04 35.50 -9.62
C LYS A 10 11.06 34.00 -9.97
N LYS A 11 12.23 33.47 -10.32
CA LYS A 11 12.49 32.05 -10.36
C LYS A 11 12.25 31.50 -8.96
N GLN A 12 11.19 30.67 -8.81
CA GLN A 12 11.04 29.82 -7.65
C GLN A 12 12.18 28.77 -7.67
N THR A 13 13.16 28.98 -6.84
CA THR A 13 14.17 27.97 -6.50
C THR A 13 13.43 26.80 -5.86
N GLN A 14 13.43 25.65 -6.52
CA GLN A 14 13.06 24.37 -5.91
C GLN A 14 13.92 24.19 -4.67
N LYS A 15 13.29 24.24 -3.49
CA LYS A 15 13.91 23.86 -2.24
C LYS A 15 14.25 22.37 -2.35
N GLY A 16 15.51 22.01 -2.12
CA GLY A 16 15.94 20.63 -1.94
C GLY A 16 15.18 19.92 -0.83
N PRO A 17 15.42 18.61 -0.61
CA PRO A 17 14.67 17.81 0.36
C PRO A 17 14.62 18.52 1.70
N LEU A 18 13.41 18.56 2.32
CA LEU A 18 13.17 19.17 3.62
C LEU A 18 14.07 18.45 4.64
N ALA A 19 15.14 19.11 5.05
CA ALA A 19 15.97 18.60 6.13
C ALA A 19 15.08 18.36 7.36
N VAL A 20 15.30 17.24 8.09
CA VAL A 20 14.62 16.90 9.34
C VAL A 20 14.81 18.05 10.31
N SER A 21 13.84 18.95 10.40
CA SER A 21 13.95 20.23 11.15
C SER A 21 13.42 20.10 12.58
N ASP A 22 12.80 18.96 12.93
CA ASP A 22 12.24 18.70 14.26
C ASP A 22 13.35 18.36 15.25
N ALA A 23 13.38 19.04 16.40
CA ALA A 23 14.35 18.80 17.46
C ALA A 23 14.32 17.35 17.96
N LYS A 24 13.12 16.78 18.15
CA LYS A 24 12.97 15.38 18.56
C LYS A 24 13.51 14.39 17.53
N ALA A 25 13.31 14.68 16.26
CA ALA A 25 13.84 13.83 15.19
C ALA A 25 15.38 13.82 15.20
N ARG A 26 16.01 14.95 15.48
CA ARG A 26 17.48 15.03 15.63
C ARG A 26 17.99 14.24 16.81
N GLU A 27 17.34 14.31 17.97
CA GLU A 27 17.67 13.50 19.13
C GLU A 27 17.66 11.99 18.82
N TRP A 28 16.66 11.52 18.07
CA TRP A 28 16.60 10.11 17.65
C TRP A 28 17.71 9.74 16.66
N ILE A 29 18.05 10.62 15.72
CA ILE A 29 19.15 10.39 14.78
C ILE A 29 20.47 10.27 15.53
N GLU A 30 20.74 11.18 16.47
CA GLU A 30 21.94 11.14 17.32
C GLU A 30 22.00 9.84 18.14
N ALA A 31 20.88 9.43 18.75
CA ALA A 31 20.80 8.18 19.50
C ALA A 31 21.05 6.94 18.61
N ILE A 32 20.54 6.93 17.37
CA ILE A 32 20.80 5.84 16.40
C ILE A 32 22.29 5.77 16.05
N HIS A 33 22.95 6.91 15.85
CA HIS A 33 24.39 6.94 15.53
C HIS A 33 25.29 6.49 16.69
N GLN A 34 24.79 6.47 17.92
CA GLN A 34 25.54 5.99 19.10
C GLN A 34 25.44 4.48 19.31
N LEU A 35 24.56 3.77 18.56
CA LEU A 35 24.43 2.33 18.69
C LEU A 35 25.60 1.59 18.00
N ASP A 36 26.12 0.56 18.68
CA ASP A 36 27.14 -0.34 18.10
C ASP A 36 26.45 -1.40 17.21
N LEU A 37 26.11 -0.98 16.00
CA LEU A 37 25.33 -1.78 15.07
C LEU A 37 26.21 -2.76 14.28
N PRO A 38 25.68 -3.94 13.89
CA PRO A 38 26.34 -4.84 12.96
C PRO A 38 26.75 -4.15 11.63
N SER A 39 27.67 -4.77 10.91
CA SER A 39 28.18 -4.24 9.63
C SER A 39 27.10 -4.02 8.57
N ARG A 40 25.96 -4.68 8.67
CA ARG A 40 24.77 -4.50 7.86
C ARG A 40 23.53 -4.84 8.67
N VAL A 41 22.54 -3.96 8.63
CA VAL A 41 21.21 -4.13 9.25
C VAL A 41 20.15 -3.77 8.25
N ARG A 42 19.20 -4.68 8.00
CA ARG A 42 18.06 -4.46 7.11
C ARG A 42 16.78 -4.39 7.93
N VAL A 43 16.09 -3.27 7.90
CA VAL A 43 14.80 -3.08 8.57
C VAL A 43 13.69 -2.99 7.52
N MET A 44 12.73 -3.92 7.58
CA MET A 44 11.57 -3.90 6.70
C MET A 44 10.53 -2.91 7.21
N ASN A 45 10.06 -2.05 6.33
CA ASN A 45 8.94 -1.15 6.59
C ASN A 45 7.67 -1.63 5.87
N VAL A 46 6.63 -2.03 6.62
CA VAL A 46 5.40 -2.61 6.08
C VAL A 46 4.30 -1.56 5.92
N CYS A 47 4.65 -0.37 5.39
CA CYS A 47 3.65 0.68 5.20
C CYS A 47 4.06 1.69 4.13
N GLY A 48 3.20 1.90 3.13
CA GLY A 48 3.41 2.94 2.11
C GLY A 48 3.42 4.35 2.68
N GLY A 49 2.63 4.64 3.72
CA GLY A 49 2.64 5.93 4.41
C GLY A 49 3.97 6.20 5.12
N HIS A 50 4.57 5.21 5.77
CA HIS A 50 5.92 5.32 6.32
C HIS A 50 6.97 5.50 5.22
N GLU A 51 6.84 4.75 4.13
CA GLU A 51 7.74 4.85 2.97
C GLU A 51 7.75 6.27 2.41
N ARG A 52 6.58 6.90 2.33
CA ARG A 52 6.44 8.30 1.94
C ARG A 52 7.15 9.24 2.94
N THR A 53 6.99 9.03 4.24
CA THR A 53 7.67 9.82 5.27
C THR A 53 9.18 9.66 5.19
N LEU A 54 9.69 8.43 5.05
CA LEU A 54 11.12 8.14 4.86
C LEU A 54 11.71 8.93 3.69
N SER A 55 10.99 8.95 2.57
CA SER A 55 11.42 9.60 1.34
C SER A 55 11.33 11.12 1.41
N MET A 56 10.17 11.65 1.86
CA MET A 56 9.90 13.11 1.87
C MET A 56 10.71 13.85 2.95
N ALA A 57 10.98 13.22 4.08
CA ALA A 57 11.81 13.78 5.15
C ALA A 57 13.30 13.50 4.96
N GLY A 58 13.70 12.74 3.94
CA GLY A 58 15.10 12.41 3.69
C GLY A 58 15.73 11.54 4.79
N ILE A 59 14.94 10.73 5.51
CA ILE A 59 15.43 9.97 6.66
C ILE A 59 16.57 9.04 6.28
N ARG A 60 16.50 8.39 5.10
CA ARG A 60 17.56 7.47 4.63
C ARG A 60 18.93 8.13 4.54
N SER A 61 19.00 9.41 4.19
CA SER A 61 20.28 10.13 4.04
C SER A 61 20.97 10.52 5.35
N VAL A 62 20.26 10.40 6.48
CA VAL A 62 20.78 10.76 7.81
C VAL A 62 21.02 9.56 8.72
N LEU A 63 20.75 8.35 8.24
CA LEU A 63 21.01 7.10 8.95
C LEU A 63 22.47 6.63 8.80
N PRO A 64 22.98 5.81 9.73
CA PRO A 64 24.25 5.13 9.54
C PRO A 64 24.26 4.31 8.24
N LYS A 65 25.39 4.31 7.50
CA LYS A 65 25.53 3.66 6.18
C LYS A 65 25.26 2.15 6.18
N ASN A 66 25.36 1.51 7.32
CA ASN A 66 25.08 0.08 7.52
C ASN A 66 23.61 -0.21 7.84
N VAL A 67 22.74 0.80 7.94
CA VAL A 67 21.30 0.65 8.18
C VAL A 67 20.53 0.85 6.88
N GLU A 68 19.91 -0.21 6.41
CA GLU A 68 19.06 -0.23 5.21
C GLU A 68 17.59 -0.34 5.60
N ILE A 69 16.76 0.60 5.14
CA ILE A 69 15.30 0.47 5.27
C ILE A 69 14.75 0.01 3.93
N ILE A 70 14.20 -1.20 3.92
CA ILE A 70 13.63 -1.83 2.73
C ILE A 70 12.10 -1.70 2.73
N PRO A 71 11.49 -1.48 1.56
CA PRO A 71 10.03 -1.51 1.45
C PRO A 71 9.51 -2.94 1.69
N GLY A 72 8.31 -3.03 2.26
CA GLY A 72 7.58 -4.26 2.50
C GLY A 72 6.17 -4.23 1.89
N PRO A 73 5.33 -5.25 2.14
CA PRO A 73 4.01 -5.41 1.52
C PRO A 73 2.95 -4.45 2.08
N GLY A 74 3.23 -3.15 2.04
CA GLY A 74 2.40 -2.09 2.63
C GLY A 74 1.57 -1.27 1.63
N CYS A 75 1.40 -1.71 0.38
CA CYS A 75 0.65 -0.99 -0.66
C CYS A 75 -0.49 -1.88 -1.20
N PRO A 76 -1.76 -1.61 -0.85
CA PRO A 76 -2.89 -2.46 -1.26
C PRO A 76 -3.13 -2.44 -2.77
N VAL A 77 -2.93 -1.30 -3.41
CA VAL A 77 -3.04 -1.15 -4.87
C VAL A 77 -2.00 -2.00 -5.60
N CYS A 78 -0.80 -2.09 -5.01
CA CYS A 78 0.31 -2.83 -5.61
C CYS A 78 0.06 -4.34 -5.64
N VAL A 79 -0.70 -4.85 -4.68
CA VAL A 79 -0.97 -6.28 -4.49
C VAL A 79 -2.37 -6.69 -4.92
N CYS A 80 -3.21 -5.74 -5.35
CA CYS A 80 -4.51 -6.03 -5.90
C CYS A 80 -4.38 -6.96 -7.13
N PRO A 81 -5.03 -8.13 -7.14
CA PRO A 81 -4.88 -9.10 -8.22
C PRO A 81 -5.39 -8.56 -9.55
N GLU A 82 -4.77 -9.00 -10.62
CA GLU A 82 -5.10 -8.52 -11.96
C GLU A 82 -6.51 -8.90 -12.38
N GLU A 83 -6.98 -10.08 -12.00
CA GLU A 83 -8.31 -10.56 -12.30
C GLU A 83 -9.42 -9.66 -11.74
N ASP A 84 -9.26 -9.12 -10.53
CA ASP A 84 -10.24 -8.20 -9.94
C ASP A 84 -10.30 -6.88 -10.73
N LEU A 85 -9.14 -6.37 -11.10
CA LEU A 85 -9.04 -5.16 -11.90
C LEU A 85 -9.57 -5.36 -13.31
N TYR A 86 -9.27 -6.51 -13.95
CA TYR A 86 -9.78 -6.88 -15.24
C TYR A 86 -11.30 -6.98 -15.22
N LEU A 87 -11.87 -7.67 -14.23
CA LEU A 87 -13.32 -7.78 -14.07
C LEU A 87 -13.98 -6.41 -13.91
N ALA A 88 -13.41 -5.52 -13.09
CA ALA A 88 -13.91 -4.16 -12.94
C ALA A 88 -13.94 -3.39 -14.26
N ILE A 89 -12.90 -3.53 -15.10
CA ILE A 89 -12.83 -2.93 -16.43
C ILE A 89 -13.90 -3.53 -17.34
N GLN A 90 -14.06 -4.86 -17.35
CA GLN A 90 -15.06 -5.53 -18.20
C GLN A 90 -16.49 -5.16 -17.78
N ILE A 91 -16.77 -5.06 -16.47
CA ILE A 91 -18.07 -4.57 -15.98
C ILE A 91 -18.33 -3.16 -16.49
N ALA A 92 -17.34 -2.25 -16.34
CA ALA A 92 -17.48 -0.87 -16.80
C ALA A 92 -17.76 -0.75 -18.30
N LEU A 93 -17.17 -1.62 -19.13
CA LEU A 93 -17.32 -1.60 -20.59
C LEU A 93 -18.60 -2.30 -21.10
N HIS A 94 -19.08 -3.35 -20.40
CA HIS A 94 -20.06 -4.28 -20.95
C HIS A 94 -21.35 -4.39 -20.14
N ARG A 95 -21.46 -3.67 -19.00
CA ARG A 95 -22.69 -3.62 -18.19
C ARG A 95 -23.24 -2.20 -18.10
N ASP A 96 -24.55 -2.10 -17.99
CA ASP A 96 -25.22 -0.85 -17.69
C ASP A 96 -25.10 -0.54 -16.17
N ALA A 97 -23.88 -0.32 -15.73
CA ALA A 97 -23.52 -0.06 -14.35
C ALA A 97 -22.45 1.02 -14.23
N THR A 98 -22.46 1.75 -13.13
CA THR A 98 -21.41 2.70 -12.79
C THR A 98 -20.42 2.03 -11.84
N VAL A 99 -19.15 1.87 -12.26
CA VAL A 99 -18.07 1.36 -11.41
C VAL A 99 -17.52 2.51 -10.57
N MET A 100 -17.58 2.36 -9.24
CA MET A 100 -17.04 3.32 -8.29
C MET A 100 -15.87 2.70 -7.55
N THR A 101 -14.74 3.41 -7.48
CA THR A 101 -13.52 2.89 -6.86
C THR A 101 -12.62 4.01 -6.33
N PHE A 102 -11.70 3.69 -5.43
CA PHE A 102 -10.69 4.63 -4.94
C PHE A 102 -9.79 5.13 -6.07
N GLY A 103 -9.42 6.42 -6.01
CA GLY A 103 -8.79 7.12 -7.14
C GLY A 103 -7.54 6.46 -7.71
N ASP A 104 -6.70 5.86 -6.88
CA ASP A 104 -5.47 5.16 -7.31
C ASP A 104 -5.76 4.00 -8.28
N MET A 105 -6.90 3.32 -8.11
CA MET A 105 -7.27 2.16 -8.93
C MET A 105 -7.54 2.52 -10.40
N LEU A 106 -7.88 3.77 -10.71
CA LEU A 106 -8.21 4.18 -12.08
C LEU A 106 -7.08 3.93 -13.08
N ARG A 107 -5.84 4.10 -12.64
CA ARG A 107 -4.66 4.07 -13.51
C ARG A 107 -3.86 2.78 -13.43
N VAL A 108 -4.27 1.84 -12.60
CA VAL A 108 -3.59 0.53 -12.48
C VAL A 108 -3.78 -0.26 -13.77
N PRO A 109 -2.69 -0.63 -14.47
CA PRO A 109 -2.83 -1.33 -15.73
C PRO A 109 -3.01 -2.84 -15.53
N THR A 110 -3.85 -3.44 -16.35
CA THR A 110 -3.89 -4.89 -16.57
C THR A 110 -2.89 -5.30 -17.65
N ASN A 111 -2.47 -6.57 -17.62
CA ASN A 111 -1.50 -7.13 -18.55
C ASN A 111 -2.21 -7.72 -19.80
N VAL A 112 -3.00 -6.88 -20.48
CA VAL A 112 -3.65 -7.23 -21.73
C VAL A 112 -2.91 -6.59 -22.92
N PRO A 113 -3.15 -7.06 -24.18
CA PRO A 113 -2.59 -6.44 -25.37
C PRO A 113 -2.81 -4.92 -25.41
N LYS A 114 -1.83 -4.17 -25.95
CA LYS A 114 -1.90 -2.69 -25.99
C LYS A 114 -3.11 -2.12 -26.75
N ARG A 115 -3.73 -2.91 -27.62
CA ARG A 115 -4.94 -2.54 -28.37
C ARG A 115 -6.22 -2.60 -27.52
N GLU A 116 -6.17 -3.25 -26.37
CA GLU A 116 -7.29 -3.41 -25.46
C GLU A 116 -7.29 -2.32 -24.38
N VAL A 117 -8.45 -2.11 -23.74
CA VAL A 117 -8.57 -1.22 -22.60
C VAL A 117 -7.89 -1.85 -21.39
N ARG A 118 -6.89 -1.15 -20.84
CA ARG A 118 -6.00 -1.67 -19.82
C ARG A 118 -6.23 -1.09 -18.41
N THR A 119 -6.96 0.01 -18.34
CA THR A 119 -7.19 0.72 -17.08
C THR A 119 -8.64 1.21 -17.01
N LEU A 120 -9.14 1.43 -15.81
CA LEU A 120 -10.45 2.05 -15.59
C LEU A 120 -10.51 3.48 -16.15
N GLU A 121 -9.39 4.22 -16.13
CA GLU A 121 -9.28 5.54 -16.77
C GLU A 121 -9.48 5.45 -18.29
N GLN A 122 -8.91 4.44 -18.95
CA GLN A 122 -9.13 4.20 -20.37
C GLN A 122 -10.57 3.75 -20.67
N ALA A 123 -11.16 2.90 -19.81
CA ALA A 123 -12.56 2.52 -19.92
C ALA A 123 -13.47 3.76 -19.85
N ARG A 124 -13.20 4.66 -18.92
CA ARG A 124 -13.89 5.95 -18.80
C ARG A 124 -13.74 6.81 -20.06
N ALA A 125 -12.53 6.89 -20.61
CA ALA A 125 -12.27 7.61 -21.85
C ALA A 125 -12.99 6.99 -23.07
N ALA A 126 -13.27 5.68 -23.01
CA ALA A 126 -14.08 4.96 -24.02
C ALA A 126 -15.61 5.11 -23.80
N GLY A 127 -16.05 5.89 -22.83
CA GLY A 127 -17.47 6.17 -22.56
C GLY A 127 -18.08 5.36 -21.42
N ALA A 128 -17.32 4.49 -20.75
CA ALA A 128 -17.82 3.75 -19.59
C ALA A 128 -18.04 4.68 -18.37
N ARG A 129 -19.02 4.34 -17.56
CA ARG A 129 -19.29 5.08 -16.30
C ARG A 129 -18.35 4.58 -15.20
N VAL A 130 -17.29 5.34 -14.96
CA VAL A 130 -16.32 5.09 -13.88
C VAL A 130 -16.14 6.35 -13.05
N VAL A 131 -16.37 6.25 -11.75
CA VAL A 131 -16.32 7.38 -10.81
C VAL A 131 -15.27 7.10 -9.71
N PRO A 132 -14.23 7.96 -9.60
CA PRO A 132 -13.33 7.91 -8.46
C PRO A 132 -14.02 8.42 -7.21
N ILE A 133 -13.74 7.77 -6.08
CA ILE A 133 -14.25 8.15 -4.77
C ILE A 133 -13.11 8.31 -3.76
N ALA A 134 -13.35 9.10 -2.72
CA ALA A 134 -12.46 9.24 -1.56
C ALA A 134 -13.00 8.49 -0.33
N SER A 135 -14.30 8.22 -0.28
CA SER A 135 -14.96 7.55 0.83
C SER A 135 -15.98 6.50 0.33
N PRO A 136 -16.13 5.35 1.04
CA PRO A 136 -17.19 4.40 0.74
C PRO A 136 -18.58 5.02 0.76
N SER A 137 -18.83 6.04 1.60
CA SER A 137 -20.13 6.73 1.72
C SER A 137 -20.61 7.31 0.39
N GLU A 138 -19.71 7.76 -0.47
CA GLU A 138 -20.06 8.33 -1.79
C GLU A 138 -20.79 7.32 -2.68
N VAL A 139 -20.52 6.02 -2.52
CA VAL A 139 -21.23 4.95 -3.26
C VAL A 139 -22.68 4.87 -2.79
N TRP A 140 -22.90 4.89 -1.46
CA TRP A 140 -24.24 4.87 -0.87
C TRP A 140 -25.05 6.12 -1.23
N ASP A 141 -24.43 7.29 -1.16
CA ASP A 141 -25.06 8.55 -1.53
C ASP A 141 -25.47 8.55 -3.02
N ALA A 142 -24.59 8.09 -3.90
CA ALA A 142 -24.92 7.95 -5.33
C ALA A 142 -26.03 6.95 -5.59
N ALA A 143 -26.02 5.80 -4.93
CA ALA A 143 -27.02 4.75 -5.08
C ALA A 143 -28.40 5.19 -4.58
N MET A 144 -28.47 5.88 -3.45
CA MET A 144 -29.71 6.42 -2.90
C MET A 144 -30.29 7.55 -3.77
N ALA A 145 -29.43 8.40 -4.34
CA ALA A 145 -29.84 9.48 -5.23
C ALA A 145 -30.35 8.97 -6.59
N ASN A 146 -29.91 7.78 -7.03
CA ASN A 146 -30.21 7.22 -8.36
C ASN A 146 -30.69 5.76 -8.24
N PRO A 147 -31.88 5.49 -7.69
CA PRO A 147 -32.32 4.12 -7.37
C PRO A 147 -32.56 3.22 -8.59
N SER A 148 -32.70 3.81 -9.80
CA SER A 148 -32.85 3.09 -11.05
C SER A 148 -31.52 2.71 -11.71
N GLU A 149 -30.38 3.26 -11.22
CA GLU A 149 -29.04 2.94 -11.75
C GLU A 149 -28.42 1.80 -10.96
N ARG A 150 -27.54 1.04 -11.61
CA ARG A 150 -26.72 -0.01 -10.96
C ARG A 150 -25.33 0.54 -10.67
N PHE A 151 -24.82 0.22 -9.51
CA PHE A 151 -23.47 0.59 -9.06
C PHE A 151 -22.67 -0.66 -8.73
N VAL A 152 -21.41 -0.67 -9.09
CA VAL A 152 -20.44 -1.69 -8.65
C VAL A 152 -19.34 -0.99 -7.87
N PHE A 153 -19.28 -1.28 -6.58
CA PHE A 153 -18.22 -0.76 -5.71
C PHE A 153 -17.00 -1.67 -5.77
N PHE A 154 -15.97 -1.25 -6.48
CA PHE A 154 -14.68 -1.93 -6.49
C PHE A 154 -13.81 -1.42 -5.35
N ALA A 155 -13.75 -2.18 -4.26
CA ALA A 155 -13.06 -1.84 -3.03
C ALA A 155 -11.75 -2.63 -2.89
N ALA A 156 -10.62 -2.02 -3.28
CA ALA A 156 -9.28 -2.54 -3.04
C ALA A 156 -8.66 -1.85 -1.82
N GLY A 157 -8.13 -2.62 -0.86
CA GLY A 157 -7.59 -2.03 0.37
C GLY A 157 -7.06 -3.05 1.36
N PHE A 158 -6.37 -2.55 2.38
CA PHE A 158 -6.01 -3.31 3.58
C PHE A 158 -7.05 -3.09 4.70
N GLU A 159 -6.77 -3.57 5.89
CA GLU A 159 -7.64 -3.52 7.09
C GLU A 159 -8.20 -2.12 7.32
N THR A 160 -7.38 -1.10 7.14
CA THR A 160 -7.76 0.32 7.31
C THR A 160 -8.81 0.80 6.32
N THR A 161 -8.84 0.23 5.12
CA THR A 161 -9.84 0.51 4.10
C THR A 161 -11.07 -0.39 4.28
N MET A 162 -10.84 -1.65 4.61
CA MET A 162 -11.93 -2.62 4.76
C MET A 162 -12.81 -2.34 5.97
N ALA A 163 -12.29 -1.75 7.04
CA ALA A 163 -13.08 -1.39 8.22
C ALA A 163 -14.21 -0.37 7.92
N PRO A 164 -13.96 0.80 7.28
CA PRO A 164 -15.05 1.70 6.86
C PRO A 164 -15.94 1.11 5.76
N VAL A 165 -15.44 0.25 4.89
CA VAL A 165 -16.26 -0.49 3.92
C VAL A 165 -17.22 -1.41 4.65
N ALA A 166 -16.75 -2.20 5.61
CA ALA A 166 -17.58 -3.06 6.45
C ALA A 166 -18.65 -2.27 7.23
N ALA A 167 -18.26 -1.10 7.76
CA ALA A 167 -19.22 -0.24 8.48
C ALA A 167 -20.38 0.15 7.58
N ARG A 168 -20.12 0.61 6.36
CA ARG A 168 -21.18 0.99 5.41
C ARG A 168 -22.07 -0.18 4.99
N ILE A 169 -21.46 -1.34 4.74
CA ILE A 169 -22.21 -2.56 4.39
C ILE A 169 -23.12 -3.00 5.56
N ALA A 170 -22.61 -3.00 6.79
CA ALA A 170 -23.36 -3.40 7.98
C ALA A 170 -24.49 -2.43 8.37
N GLU A 171 -24.34 -1.15 8.05
CA GLU A 171 -25.41 -0.14 8.22
C GLU A 171 -26.58 -0.34 7.26
N GLY A 172 -26.38 -1.02 6.15
CA GLY A 172 -27.37 -1.34 5.13
C GLY A 172 -26.81 -1.19 3.72
N LEU A 173 -26.86 -2.26 2.93
CA LEU A 173 -26.43 -2.27 1.54
C LEU A 173 -27.59 -1.92 0.61
N PRO A 174 -27.52 -0.84 -0.19
CA PRO A 174 -28.58 -0.49 -1.15
C PRO A 174 -28.78 -1.61 -2.18
N GLU A 175 -30.03 -1.86 -2.60
CA GLU A 175 -30.37 -2.94 -3.54
C GLU A 175 -29.73 -2.80 -4.93
N ASN A 176 -29.34 -1.61 -5.29
CA ASN A 176 -28.70 -1.28 -6.58
C ASN A 176 -27.17 -1.20 -6.51
N VAL A 177 -26.52 -1.68 -5.40
CA VAL A 177 -25.06 -1.72 -5.26
C VAL A 177 -24.57 -3.16 -5.23
N ASP A 178 -23.66 -3.52 -6.09
CA ASP A 178 -22.91 -4.77 -6.08
C ASP A 178 -21.48 -4.52 -5.60
N LEU A 179 -20.86 -5.53 -4.99
CA LEU A 179 -19.59 -5.41 -4.28
C LEU A 179 -18.49 -6.23 -4.99
N LEU A 180 -17.43 -5.57 -5.44
CA LEU A 180 -16.20 -6.23 -5.87
C LEU A 180 -15.13 -5.98 -4.79
N ILE A 181 -15.07 -6.86 -3.81
CA ILE A 181 -14.17 -6.71 -2.65
C ILE A 181 -12.80 -7.30 -2.97
N SER A 182 -11.78 -6.47 -3.03
CA SER A 182 -10.37 -6.86 -3.17
C SER A 182 -9.57 -6.50 -1.91
N GLY A 183 -10.13 -6.85 -0.75
CA GLY A 183 -9.53 -6.60 0.56
C GLY A 183 -8.43 -7.60 0.88
N ARG A 184 -7.35 -7.12 1.50
CA ARG A 184 -6.20 -7.95 1.93
C ARG A 184 -5.88 -7.68 3.39
N ARG A 185 -5.29 -8.69 4.05
CA ARG A 185 -4.71 -8.59 5.40
C ARG A 185 -3.21 -8.45 5.28
N THR A 186 -2.64 -7.53 6.03
CA THR A 186 -1.24 -7.12 5.84
C THR A 186 -0.24 -8.15 6.40
N TRP A 187 -0.48 -8.67 7.62
CA TRP A 187 0.48 -9.52 8.32
C TRP A 187 0.77 -10.87 7.64
N PRO A 188 -0.21 -11.55 6.95
CA PRO A 188 0.07 -12.86 6.35
C PRO A 188 1.15 -12.82 5.27
N ALA A 189 1.29 -11.68 4.59
CA ALA A 189 2.37 -11.50 3.62
C ALA A 189 3.75 -11.48 4.28
N VAL A 190 3.86 -10.85 5.47
CA VAL A 190 5.11 -10.87 6.25
C VAL A 190 5.37 -12.26 6.83
N ALA A 191 4.33 -12.95 7.31
CA ALA A 191 4.47 -14.33 7.79
C ALA A 191 4.99 -15.26 6.70
N THR A 192 4.48 -15.10 5.47
CA THR A 192 4.97 -15.87 4.31
C THR A 192 6.44 -15.59 3.99
N LEU A 193 6.88 -14.32 4.11
CA LEU A 193 8.29 -13.97 3.94
C LEU A 193 9.19 -14.61 5.02
N LEU A 194 8.69 -14.72 6.24
CA LEU A 194 9.43 -15.28 7.38
C LEU A 194 9.40 -16.82 7.43
N ALA A 195 8.48 -17.45 6.70
CA ALA A 195 8.43 -18.92 6.60
C ALA A 195 9.57 -19.52 5.74
N GLY A 196 10.37 -18.70 5.04
CA GLY A 196 11.54 -19.13 4.29
C GLY A 196 12.75 -19.44 5.18
N ASP A 197 13.77 -20.11 4.61
CA ASP A 197 14.97 -20.59 5.34
C ASP A 197 15.83 -19.45 5.94
N ARG A 198 15.68 -18.22 5.47
CA ARG A 198 16.35 -17.02 6.02
C ARG A 198 15.40 -15.84 5.99
N ALA A 199 15.29 -15.17 7.13
CA ALA A 199 14.64 -13.87 7.18
C ALA A 199 15.31 -12.89 6.21
N ALA A 200 14.50 -12.21 5.40
CA ALA A 200 15.01 -11.23 4.43
C ALA A 200 15.43 -9.90 5.11
N PHE A 201 15.21 -9.76 6.42
CA PHE A 201 15.44 -8.56 7.20
C PHE A 201 15.75 -8.89 8.67
N ASP A 202 16.39 -7.96 9.35
CA ASP A 202 16.85 -8.08 10.74
C ASP A 202 15.92 -7.39 11.74
N GLY A 203 15.02 -6.55 11.26
CA GLY A 203 14.05 -5.81 12.07
C GLY A 203 12.83 -5.40 11.28
N LEU A 204 11.71 -5.10 11.96
CA LEU A 204 10.45 -4.78 11.31
C LEU A 204 9.81 -3.53 11.92
N ILE A 205 9.33 -2.62 11.05
CA ILE A 205 8.45 -1.50 11.42
C ILE A 205 7.05 -1.83 10.93
N ALA A 206 6.14 -2.09 11.86
CA ALA A 206 4.75 -2.42 11.63
C ALA A 206 3.89 -1.16 11.39
N PRO A 207 2.84 -1.26 10.56
CA PRO A 207 2.01 -0.13 10.14
C PRO A 207 1.07 0.33 11.26
N GLY A 208 1.25 1.58 11.74
CA GLY A 208 0.48 2.13 12.84
C GLY A 208 -1.03 2.22 12.60
N HIS A 209 -1.48 2.53 11.37
CA HIS A 209 -2.92 2.57 11.07
C HIS A 209 -3.56 1.17 11.10
N VAL A 210 -2.87 0.14 10.60
CA VAL A 210 -3.35 -1.25 10.69
C VAL A 210 -3.42 -1.67 12.15
N ALA A 211 -2.37 -1.39 12.93
CA ALA A 211 -2.35 -1.68 14.35
C ALA A 211 -3.43 -0.90 15.15
N ALA A 212 -3.80 0.30 14.73
CA ALA A 212 -4.90 1.04 15.35
C ALA A 212 -6.26 0.37 15.12
N VAL A 213 -6.45 -0.31 13.99
CA VAL A 213 -7.68 -1.06 13.70
C VAL A 213 -7.66 -2.44 14.35
N MET A 214 -6.59 -3.20 14.15
CA MET A 214 -6.53 -4.62 14.49
C MET A 214 -5.89 -4.93 15.84
N GLY A 215 -5.08 -4.02 16.36
CA GLY A 215 -4.23 -4.20 17.53
C GLY A 215 -2.77 -4.43 17.14
N PRO A 216 -1.84 -4.01 18.00
CA PRO A 216 -0.42 -4.30 17.78
C PRO A 216 -0.13 -5.80 17.90
N GLU A 217 -0.97 -6.56 18.59
CA GLU A 217 -0.81 -7.98 18.89
C GLU A 217 -0.73 -8.86 17.63
N GLU A 218 -1.31 -8.42 16.51
CA GLU A 218 -1.17 -9.14 15.22
C GLU A 218 0.29 -9.29 14.76
N TRP A 219 1.19 -8.47 15.29
CA TRP A 219 2.62 -8.47 14.94
C TRP A 219 3.51 -9.22 15.94
N LEU A 220 2.96 -9.75 17.03
CA LEU A 220 3.73 -10.48 18.06
C LEU A 220 4.45 -11.71 17.52
N PHE A 221 3.92 -12.35 16.49
CA PHE A 221 4.57 -13.52 15.87
C PHE A 221 5.98 -13.22 15.36
N VAL A 222 6.27 -11.96 15.00
CA VAL A 222 7.57 -11.56 14.46
C VAL A 222 8.68 -11.71 15.52
N PRO A 223 8.59 -11.09 16.72
CA PRO A 223 9.60 -11.31 17.76
C PRO A 223 9.46 -12.66 18.46
N GLU A 224 8.24 -13.15 18.73
CA GLU A 224 8.02 -14.37 19.51
C GLU A 224 8.40 -15.66 18.77
N THR A 225 8.07 -15.74 17.47
CA THR A 225 8.34 -16.95 16.68
C THR A 225 9.66 -16.86 15.93
N HIS A 226 10.02 -15.67 15.45
CA HIS A 226 11.18 -15.49 14.57
C HIS A 226 12.35 -14.76 15.23
N GLY A 227 12.19 -14.25 16.47
CA GLY A 227 13.26 -13.56 17.18
C GLY A 227 13.69 -12.24 16.51
N ILE A 228 12.81 -11.60 15.75
CA ILE A 228 13.10 -10.37 15.00
C ILE A 228 12.52 -9.17 15.75
N PRO A 229 13.34 -8.20 16.17
CA PRO A 229 12.89 -6.97 16.80
C PRO A 229 11.86 -6.24 15.96
N SER A 230 10.79 -5.75 16.60
CA SER A 230 9.69 -5.12 15.91
C SER A 230 9.16 -3.90 16.64
N ALA A 231 8.69 -2.90 15.91
CA ALA A 231 8.04 -1.74 16.50
C ALA A 231 6.84 -1.27 15.65
N VAL A 232 5.75 -0.89 16.30
CA VAL A 232 4.64 -0.18 15.67
C VAL A 232 4.98 1.30 15.62
N SER A 233 4.86 1.92 14.44
CA SER A 233 5.22 3.32 14.23
C SER A 233 4.03 4.18 13.83
N GLY A 234 4.08 5.48 14.22
CA GLY A 234 3.28 6.54 13.60
C GLY A 234 3.92 7.08 12.31
N PHE A 235 3.39 8.18 11.80
CA PHE A 235 3.67 8.67 10.43
C PHE A 235 4.52 9.93 10.39
N ARG A 236 4.79 10.57 11.53
CA ARG A 236 5.68 11.72 11.58
C ARG A 236 7.14 11.26 11.61
N PRO A 237 8.09 12.10 11.13
CA PRO A 237 9.51 11.74 11.12
C PRO A 237 10.05 11.34 12.49
N ASP A 238 9.69 12.07 13.55
CA ASP A 238 10.10 11.77 14.93
C ASP A 238 9.55 10.42 15.43
N GLN A 239 8.31 10.08 15.08
CA GLN A 239 7.69 8.80 15.46
C GLN A 239 8.34 7.63 14.73
N LEU A 240 8.62 7.80 13.44
CA LEU A 240 9.25 6.77 12.63
C LEU A 240 10.71 6.52 13.08
N LEU A 241 11.44 7.58 13.40
CA LEU A 241 12.80 7.48 13.93
C LEU A 241 12.82 6.85 15.34
N SER A 242 11.83 7.14 16.20
CA SER A 242 11.73 6.49 17.53
C SER A 242 11.48 4.99 17.40
N ALA A 243 10.62 4.57 16.48
CA ALA A 243 10.38 3.14 16.20
C ALA A 243 11.62 2.46 15.61
N LEU A 244 12.31 3.13 14.69
CA LEU A 244 13.57 2.63 14.14
C LEU A 244 14.63 2.49 15.23
N TYR A 245 14.80 3.49 16.10
CA TYR A 245 15.70 3.41 17.26
C TYR A 245 15.36 2.21 18.15
N SER A 246 14.06 2.02 18.46
CA SER A 246 13.60 0.87 19.25
C SER A 246 14.05 -0.46 18.62
N VAL A 247 13.81 -0.65 17.33
CA VAL A 247 14.20 -1.87 16.60
C VAL A 247 15.73 -2.07 16.63
N LEU A 248 16.50 -1.01 16.35
CA LEU A 248 17.96 -1.08 16.31
C LEU A 248 18.58 -1.32 17.70
N ARG A 249 18.05 -0.70 18.74
CA ARG A 249 18.44 -0.93 20.14
C ARG A 249 18.21 -2.39 20.55
N GLN A 250 17.03 -2.92 20.27
CA GLN A 250 16.68 -4.33 20.55
C GLN A 250 17.63 -5.31 19.83
N LEU A 251 18.07 -4.98 18.60
CA LEU A 251 19.10 -5.77 17.88
C LEU A 251 20.41 -5.82 18.65
N VAL A 252 20.90 -4.67 19.12
CA VAL A 252 22.17 -4.57 19.88
C VAL A 252 22.05 -5.31 21.22
N GLU A 253 20.94 -5.11 21.92
CA GLU A 253 20.64 -5.72 23.22
C GLU A 253 20.29 -7.23 23.11
N LYS A 254 20.01 -7.72 21.91
CA LYS A 254 19.55 -9.09 21.63
C LYS A 254 18.27 -9.48 22.41
N THR A 255 17.37 -8.51 22.55
CA THR A 255 16.11 -8.64 23.27
C THR A 255 14.92 -8.35 22.35
N PRO A 256 14.62 -9.24 21.38
CA PRO A 256 13.56 -9.01 20.41
C PRO A 256 12.18 -9.00 21.09
N VAL A 257 11.47 -7.89 20.96
CA VAL A 257 10.09 -7.68 21.42
C VAL A 257 9.32 -6.87 20.39
N LEU A 258 8.01 -6.79 20.54
CA LEU A 258 7.18 -5.83 19.82
C LEU A 258 6.99 -4.59 20.71
N GLU A 259 7.57 -3.46 20.32
CA GLU A 259 7.38 -2.19 21.02
C GLU A 259 6.34 -1.32 20.31
N ASN A 260 5.32 -0.85 21.04
CA ASN A 260 4.33 0.07 20.50
C ASN A 260 4.78 1.52 20.67
N CYS A 261 5.51 2.06 19.69
CA CYS A 261 5.98 3.44 19.66
C CYS A 261 4.88 4.45 19.25
N TYR A 262 3.65 3.98 19.02
CA TYR A 262 2.49 4.79 18.62
C TYR A 262 1.31 4.64 19.59
N ALA A 263 1.58 4.35 20.86
CA ALA A 263 0.60 3.97 21.88
C ALA A 263 -0.54 5.00 22.10
N HIS A 264 -0.31 6.29 21.83
CA HIS A 264 -1.36 7.31 21.94
C HIS A 264 -2.47 7.19 20.87
N ALA A 265 -2.23 6.47 19.78
CA ALA A 265 -3.19 6.22 18.70
C ALA A 265 -3.51 4.72 18.50
N VAL A 266 -2.69 3.85 19.06
CA VAL A 266 -2.80 2.40 18.92
C VAL A 266 -3.03 1.77 20.30
N PRO A 267 -4.30 1.54 20.69
CA PRO A 267 -4.61 0.85 21.93
C PRO A 267 -4.33 -0.66 21.81
N ALA A 268 -4.12 -1.30 22.96
CA ALA A 268 -4.10 -2.76 23.03
C ALA A 268 -5.42 -3.34 22.48
N GLY A 269 -5.35 -4.40 21.70
CA GLY A 269 -6.50 -5.02 21.05
C GLY A 269 -7.12 -4.21 19.91
N GLY A 270 -6.57 -3.05 19.55
CA GLY A 270 -7.05 -2.22 18.45
C GLY A 270 -8.46 -1.64 18.66
N ASN A 271 -9.14 -1.34 17.57
CA ASN A 271 -10.51 -0.82 17.60
C ASN A 271 -11.53 -1.96 17.60
N ALA A 272 -12.11 -2.26 18.77
CA ALA A 272 -13.06 -3.36 18.93
C ALA A 272 -14.32 -3.23 18.06
N GLN A 273 -14.78 -2.00 17.76
CA GLN A 273 -15.92 -1.79 16.89
C GLN A 273 -15.56 -2.09 15.42
N ALA A 274 -14.44 -1.59 14.96
CA ALA A 274 -13.96 -1.86 13.60
C ALA A 274 -13.77 -3.36 13.36
N ARG A 275 -13.15 -4.07 14.30
CA ARG A 275 -12.98 -5.53 14.24
C ARG A 275 -14.31 -6.27 14.17
N ARG A 276 -15.27 -5.92 15.05
CA ARG A 276 -16.61 -6.53 14.98
C ARG A 276 -17.30 -6.28 13.64
N LEU A 277 -17.16 -5.09 13.05
CA LEU A 277 -17.76 -4.79 11.75
C LEU A 277 -17.09 -5.59 10.62
N LEU A 278 -15.76 -5.71 10.65
CA LEU A 278 -15.04 -6.60 9.72
C LEU A 278 -15.54 -8.03 9.83
N ASP A 279 -15.64 -8.57 11.05
CA ASP A 279 -16.12 -9.93 11.32
C ASP A 279 -17.61 -10.14 10.96
N THR A 280 -18.43 -9.08 11.00
CA THR A 280 -19.85 -9.14 10.62
C THR A 280 -20.02 -9.27 9.12
N VAL A 281 -19.19 -8.59 8.35
CA VAL A 281 -19.35 -8.47 6.90
C VAL A 281 -18.48 -9.47 6.13
N PHE A 282 -17.27 -9.72 6.64
CA PHE A 282 -16.28 -10.53 5.94
C PHE A 282 -15.95 -11.81 6.69
N GLU A 283 -15.55 -12.80 5.93
CA GLU A 283 -14.81 -13.98 6.40
C GLU A 283 -13.38 -13.92 5.87
N ILE A 284 -12.47 -14.53 6.63
CA ILE A 284 -11.07 -14.63 6.23
C ILE A 284 -10.92 -15.77 5.21
N VAL A 285 -10.27 -15.46 4.11
CA VAL A 285 -10.05 -16.40 3.01
C VAL A 285 -8.61 -16.37 2.53
N ASP A 286 -8.19 -17.44 1.88
CA ASP A 286 -6.96 -17.42 1.08
C ASP A 286 -7.16 -16.48 -0.10
N ALA A 287 -6.18 -15.66 -0.37
CA ALA A 287 -6.35 -14.63 -1.40
C ALA A 287 -5.13 -14.49 -2.32
N PRO A 288 -5.37 -14.25 -3.61
CA PRO A 288 -4.31 -13.97 -4.56
C PRO A 288 -3.72 -12.57 -4.32
N TRP A 289 -2.40 -12.49 -4.35
CA TRP A 289 -1.62 -11.26 -4.30
C TRP A 289 -0.86 -11.09 -5.61
N ARG A 290 -1.02 -9.97 -6.27
CA ARG A 290 -0.48 -9.74 -7.60
C ARG A 290 1.03 -9.94 -7.66
N GLY A 291 1.47 -10.89 -8.49
CA GLY A 291 2.87 -11.23 -8.67
C GLY A 291 3.51 -12.06 -7.54
N ILE A 292 2.74 -12.39 -6.51
CA ILE A 292 3.22 -13.14 -5.33
C ILE A 292 2.60 -14.54 -5.28
N GLY A 293 1.33 -14.66 -5.65
CA GLY A 293 0.57 -15.90 -5.58
C GLY A 293 -0.53 -15.86 -4.51
N THR A 294 -1.15 -16.98 -4.23
CA THR A 294 -2.15 -17.10 -3.16
C THR A 294 -1.45 -17.21 -1.82
N LEU A 295 -1.82 -16.31 -0.91
CA LEU A 295 -1.37 -16.37 0.47
C LEU A 295 -2.51 -16.84 1.37
N PRO A 296 -2.23 -17.76 2.32
CA PRO A 296 -3.26 -18.29 3.22
C PRO A 296 -3.78 -17.16 4.13
N GLU A 297 -5.07 -17.22 4.43
CA GLU A 297 -5.76 -16.33 5.38
C GLU A 297 -5.50 -14.81 5.14
N SER A 298 -5.23 -14.43 3.91
CA SER A 298 -4.75 -13.07 3.58
C SER A 298 -5.79 -12.17 2.92
N GLY A 299 -7.02 -12.62 2.77
CA GLY A 299 -8.09 -11.88 2.12
C GLY A 299 -9.37 -11.78 2.92
N TYR A 300 -10.20 -10.84 2.49
CA TYR A 300 -11.56 -10.63 2.97
C TYR A 300 -12.56 -11.12 1.92
N GLY A 301 -13.27 -12.23 2.21
CA GLY A 301 -14.41 -12.72 1.44
C GLY A 301 -15.72 -12.18 2.03
N LEU A 302 -16.75 -12.00 1.19
CA LEU A 302 -18.08 -11.65 1.70
C LEU A 302 -18.71 -12.82 2.42
N ARG A 303 -19.26 -12.59 3.62
CA ARG A 303 -20.05 -13.60 4.31
C ARG A 303 -21.33 -13.96 3.53
N PRO A 304 -21.91 -15.15 3.76
CA PRO A 304 -23.10 -15.62 3.03
C PRO A 304 -24.27 -14.64 2.98
N ALA A 305 -24.44 -13.82 4.03
CA ALA A 305 -25.49 -12.78 4.07
C ALA A 305 -25.33 -11.73 2.95
N TYR A 306 -24.15 -11.54 2.42
CA TYR A 306 -23.83 -10.56 1.38
C TYR A 306 -23.40 -11.21 0.05
N ALA A 307 -23.29 -12.53 -0.01
CA ALA A 307 -22.76 -13.28 -1.17
C ALA A 307 -23.58 -13.03 -2.46
N ALA A 308 -24.90 -12.82 -2.32
CA ALA A 308 -25.78 -12.50 -3.44
C ALA A 308 -25.45 -11.14 -4.12
N ARG A 309 -24.58 -10.35 -3.51
CA ARG A 309 -24.14 -9.03 -4.02
C ARG A 309 -22.66 -9.04 -4.45
N ASP A 310 -22.05 -10.23 -4.49
CA ASP A 310 -20.67 -10.35 -4.98
C ASP A 310 -20.65 -10.19 -6.51
N ALA A 311 -19.99 -9.13 -6.96
CA ALA A 311 -19.85 -8.83 -8.37
C ALA A 311 -19.06 -9.92 -9.14
N ARG A 312 -18.20 -10.71 -8.48
CA ARG A 312 -17.53 -11.85 -9.12
C ARG A 312 -18.51 -12.94 -9.51
N VAL A 313 -19.54 -13.16 -8.68
CA VAL A 313 -20.60 -14.13 -8.96
C VAL A 313 -21.58 -13.58 -9.99
N LEU A 314 -22.02 -12.34 -9.80
CA LEU A 314 -23.01 -11.69 -10.66
C LEU A 314 -22.51 -11.45 -12.09
N HIS A 315 -21.22 -11.30 -12.28
CA HIS A 315 -20.58 -11.01 -13.59
C HIS A 315 -19.54 -12.07 -13.96
N ALA A 316 -19.74 -13.32 -13.53
CA ALA A 316 -18.82 -14.42 -13.79
C ALA A 316 -18.58 -14.68 -15.29
N ASP A 317 -19.55 -14.36 -16.13
CA ASP A 317 -19.45 -14.46 -17.59
C ASP A 317 -18.44 -13.48 -18.22
N LEU A 318 -18.05 -12.42 -17.50
CA LEU A 318 -17.01 -11.47 -17.90
C LEU A 318 -15.62 -11.85 -17.42
N ALA A 319 -15.51 -12.84 -16.53
CA ALA A 319 -14.22 -13.30 -16.01
C ALA A 319 -13.45 -14.05 -17.10
N ASP A 320 -12.19 -13.69 -17.28
CA ASP A 320 -11.26 -14.44 -18.13
C ASP A 320 -10.52 -15.47 -17.28
N GLU A 321 -10.81 -16.77 -17.47
CA GLU A 321 -10.18 -17.85 -16.75
C GLU A 321 -8.64 -17.85 -16.91
N SER A 322 -8.12 -17.34 -18.03
CA SER A 322 -6.68 -17.22 -18.25
C SER A 322 -6.03 -16.20 -17.30
N ARG A 323 -6.82 -15.24 -16.78
CA ARG A 323 -6.37 -14.22 -15.82
C ARG A 323 -6.29 -14.72 -14.37
N LYS A 324 -6.83 -15.90 -14.08
CA LYS A 324 -6.66 -16.56 -12.79
C LYS A 324 -5.23 -17.05 -12.55
N ARG A 325 -4.34 -16.92 -13.53
CA ARG A 325 -2.91 -17.18 -13.36
C ARG A 325 -2.32 -16.12 -12.44
N MET A 326 -2.27 -16.48 -11.17
CA MET A 326 -1.66 -15.67 -10.12
C MET A 326 -0.16 -15.57 -10.37
N GLY A 327 0.37 -14.36 -10.25
CA GLY A 327 1.80 -14.15 -10.38
C GLY A 327 2.26 -13.57 -11.72
N GLU A 328 1.36 -13.34 -12.67
CA GLU A 328 1.76 -12.69 -13.93
C GLU A 328 1.90 -11.17 -13.74
N MET A 329 3.13 -10.74 -13.56
CA MET A 329 3.48 -9.34 -13.71
C MET A 329 3.78 -9.05 -15.21
N PRO A 330 3.60 -7.80 -15.67
CA PRO A 330 4.09 -7.42 -17.00
C PRO A 330 5.56 -7.79 -17.18
N ALA A 331 5.94 -8.25 -18.36
CA ALA A 331 7.30 -8.69 -18.64
C ALA A 331 8.37 -7.67 -18.22
N GLY A 332 9.31 -8.10 -17.40
CA GLY A 332 10.39 -7.27 -16.83
C GLY A 332 9.99 -6.41 -15.62
N CYS A 333 8.72 -6.43 -15.19
CA CYS A 333 8.28 -5.68 -14.01
C CYS A 333 8.65 -6.41 -12.71
N GLY A 334 9.45 -5.79 -11.86
CA GLY A 334 9.87 -6.29 -10.55
C GLY A 334 8.98 -5.85 -9.39
N CYS A 335 7.72 -5.41 -9.62
CA CYS A 335 6.87 -4.89 -8.52
C CYS A 335 6.69 -5.88 -7.37
N ALA A 336 6.50 -7.18 -7.65
CA ALA A 336 6.33 -8.20 -6.62
C ALA A 336 7.59 -8.30 -5.73
N ASP A 337 8.78 -8.33 -6.34
CA ASP A 337 10.03 -8.40 -5.59
C ASP A 337 10.30 -7.12 -4.79
N VAL A 338 9.91 -5.94 -5.32
CA VAL A 338 9.97 -4.68 -4.57
C VAL A 338 9.04 -4.71 -3.35
N VAL A 339 7.79 -5.17 -3.52
CA VAL A 339 6.80 -5.29 -2.44
C VAL A 339 7.25 -6.29 -1.37
N LEU A 340 7.97 -7.34 -1.76
CA LEU A 340 8.52 -8.33 -0.85
C LEU A 340 9.89 -7.92 -0.24
N GLY A 341 10.40 -6.72 -0.55
CA GLY A 341 11.69 -6.24 -0.05
C GLY A 341 12.90 -7.01 -0.57
N ARG A 342 12.75 -7.80 -1.65
CA ARG A 342 13.82 -8.58 -2.26
C ARG A 342 14.75 -7.72 -3.08
N ILE A 343 14.21 -6.71 -3.76
CA ILE A 343 14.93 -5.72 -4.55
C ILE A 343 14.46 -4.31 -4.20
N TYR A 344 15.30 -3.32 -4.42
CA TYR A 344 14.91 -1.92 -4.40
C TYR A 344 14.20 -1.52 -5.70
N PRO A 345 13.35 -0.45 -5.70
CA PRO A 345 12.77 0.09 -6.93
C PRO A 345 13.76 0.32 -8.06
N THR A 346 14.96 0.83 -7.72
CA THR A 346 16.03 1.14 -8.68
C THR A 346 16.71 -0.10 -9.31
N GLU A 347 16.47 -1.29 -8.77
CA GLU A 347 16.97 -2.56 -9.30
C GLU A 347 15.99 -3.21 -10.29
N CYS A 348 14.74 -2.70 -10.36
CA CYS A 348 13.79 -3.13 -11.37
C CYS A 348 14.21 -2.63 -12.76
N ALA A 349 14.35 -3.53 -13.73
CA ALA A 349 14.82 -3.23 -15.09
C ALA A 349 13.99 -2.16 -15.82
N LEU A 350 12.71 -2.00 -15.47
CA LEU A 350 11.80 -1.02 -16.09
C LEU A 350 11.80 0.33 -15.37
N TYR A 351 12.29 0.38 -14.14
CA TYR A 351 12.23 1.57 -13.29
C TYR A 351 13.01 2.74 -13.90
N GLY A 352 12.37 3.89 -13.97
CA GLY A 352 13.02 5.10 -14.47
C GLY A 352 13.24 5.16 -15.99
N THR A 353 12.96 4.10 -16.69
CA THR A 353 13.09 4.00 -18.15
C THR A 353 11.71 3.84 -18.80
N THR A 354 11.21 2.63 -18.92
CA THR A 354 9.88 2.33 -19.47
C THR A 354 8.78 2.58 -18.47
N CYS A 355 9.02 2.31 -17.18
CA CYS A 355 8.06 2.46 -16.10
C CYS A 355 8.32 3.79 -15.35
N VAL A 356 7.52 4.79 -15.67
CA VAL A 356 7.54 6.13 -15.07
C VAL A 356 6.12 6.56 -14.68
N PRO A 357 5.91 7.59 -13.84
CA PRO A 357 4.56 7.99 -13.40
C PRO A 357 3.59 8.36 -14.53
N ARG A 358 4.09 8.80 -15.68
CA ARG A 358 3.25 9.13 -16.85
C ARG A 358 2.85 7.91 -17.66
N SER A 359 3.66 6.85 -17.61
CA SER A 359 3.38 5.57 -18.29
C SER A 359 3.76 4.41 -17.37
N PRO A 360 2.97 4.16 -16.33
CA PRO A 360 3.25 3.08 -15.39
C PRO A 360 3.06 1.71 -16.06
N VAL A 361 4.02 0.81 -15.86
CA VAL A 361 3.93 -0.57 -16.32
C VAL A 361 3.34 -1.45 -15.22
N GLY A 362 3.80 -1.27 -13.99
CA GLY A 362 3.31 -1.98 -12.83
C GLY A 362 2.56 -1.07 -11.83
N PRO A 363 1.75 -1.67 -10.96
CA PRO A 363 0.90 -0.94 -9.99
C PRO A 363 1.71 -0.10 -9.00
N CYS A 364 2.92 -0.54 -8.63
CA CYS A 364 3.78 0.16 -7.67
C CYS A 364 4.22 1.57 -8.13
N MET A 365 4.20 1.84 -9.46
CA MET A 365 4.46 3.17 -10.02
C MET A 365 3.18 4.03 -10.10
N VAL A 366 2.00 3.44 -9.88
CA VAL A 366 0.71 4.17 -9.90
C VAL A 366 0.37 4.74 -8.53
N SER A 367 0.39 3.89 -7.50
CA SER A 367 -0.08 4.24 -6.17
C SER A 367 0.85 5.20 -5.44
N ASP A 368 0.27 6.16 -4.75
CA ASP A 368 0.99 7.06 -3.84
C ASP A 368 1.54 6.34 -2.59
N GLU A 369 1.17 5.07 -2.38
CA GLU A 369 1.73 4.16 -1.38
C GLU A 369 2.74 3.16 -1.97
N GLY A 370 2.89 3.13 -3.28
CA GLY A 370 3.84 2.26 -3.96
C GLY A 370 5.28 2.75 -3.86
N ALA A 371 6.20 1.90 -3.41
CA ALA A 371 7.60 2.26 -3.22
C ALA A 371 8.24 2.84 -4.51
N CYS A 372 7.94 2.28 -5.68
CA CYS A 372 8.44 2.81 -6.95
C CYS A 372 8.00 4.26 -7.19
N ARG A 373 6.72 4.56 -6.94
CA ARG A 373 6.16 5.91 -7.11
C ARG A 373 6.75 6.89 -6.10
N ILE A 374 6.88 6.46 -4.85
CA ILE A 374 7.42 7.27 -3.75
C ILE A 374 8.90 7.60 -3.99
N TRP A 375 9.71 6.61 -4.35
CA TRP A 375 11.13 6.81 -4.65
C TRP A 375 11.34 7.76 -5.82
N TRP A 376 10.56 7.57 -6.89
CA TRP A 376 10.57 8.48 -8.03
C TRP A 376 10.27 9.93 -7.64
N ALA A 377 9.23 10.13 -6.82
CA ALA A 377 8.83 11.46 -6.33
C ALA A 377 9.88 12.07 -5.39
N GLY A 378 10.58 11.24 -4.62
CA GLY A 378 11.69 11.61 -3.75
C GLY A 378 13.02 11.87 -4.49
N GLY A 379 13.04 11.74 -5.82
CA GLY A 379 14.23 12.00 -6.63
C GLY A 379 15.18 10.81 -6.79
N ILE A 380 14.87 9.65 -6.21
CA ILE A 380 15.69 8.42 -6.36
C ILE A 380 15.27 7.74 -7.67
N ARG A 381 15.97 7.99 -8.75
CA ARG A 381 15.61 7.53 -10.11
C ARG A 381 16.54 6.46 -10.66
N SER A 382 17.68 6.27 -10.03
CA SER A 382 18.72 5.33 -10.44
C SER A 382 19.40 4.69 -9.22
N PRO A 383 20.14 3.58 -9.38
CA PRO A 383 21.00 3.04 -8.32
C PRO A 383 22.06 4.01 -7.83
N GLU A 384 22.45 4.96 -8.68
CA GLU A 384 23.45 5.99 -8.37
C GLU A 384 22.89 7.03 -7.40
N ASP A 385 21.64 7.45 -7.59
CA ASP A 385 20.96 8.35 -6.66
C ASP A 385 20.87 7.71 -5.26
N LEU A 386 20.57 6.42 -5.20
CA LEU A 386 20.53 5.68 -3.93
C LEU A 386 21.91 5.64 -3.24
N ARG A 387 22.99 5.39 -4.01
CA ARG A 387 24.35 5.42 -3.45
C ARG A 387 24.73 6.80 -2.93
N THR A 388 24.31 7.85 -3.63
CA THR A 388 24.59 9.23 -3.22
C THR A 388 23.88 9.59 -1.91
N LEU A 389 22.70 9.00 -1.62
CA LEU A 389 22.02 9.20 -0.33
C LEU A 389 22.80 8.58 0.85
N HIS A 390 23.63 7.56 0.59
CA HIS A 390 24.46 6.88 1.59
C HIS A 390 25.93 7.35 1.56
N ALA A 391 26.29 8.30 0.69
CA ALA A 391 27.65 8.84 0.59
C ALA A 391 27.90 9.96 1.60
#